data_b119abd35acd279af0c0c6499fb40728
#
_entry.id   b119abd35acd279af0c0c6499fb40728
#
_cell.length_a   1.000
_cell.length_b   1.000
_cell.length_c   1.000
_cell.angle_alpha   90.00
_cell.angle_beta   90.00
_cell.angle_gamma   90.00
#
_symmetry.space_group_name_H-M   'P 1'
#
loop_
_entity.id
_entity.type
_entity.pdbx_description
1 polymer ?
#
loop_
_entity_poly.entity_id
_entity_poly.type
_entity_poly.pdbx_seq_one_letter_code
_entity_poly.pdbx_strand_id
1 'polypeptide(L)'
;MAFVAIWCMVSCNQKKEQVTQDDVAVIERSDGSLPAIDDERYQSEETDRQLSVEEEQEPSYDDDDDTDIDYRHEGRHPIEVRHVDDEAPAASNDLLAVRGGQRGRVLKREGYTTSYNAEWRIPNWVAWSLSRDHATGPYKRQGVSYHEDVEVAEPRATLDDYKGSHYSRGHMCPSGDNKWDAKAQDQSFLLTNMCPQDRTLNGGDWNELEMRCRRWAERYGEVYIVAGPIVSKSNPETIGRNHVVVPDKFFKVVLCTEGTPRALGFIYDNRQDHHKKMREYVVSVDEVERITGLDFFSALPDDVERRIEEHADLDKWK
;
A
#
# COMPACT_ATOMS: atom_id res chain seq x y z
N MET A 1 31.91 -49.52 32.18
CA MET A 1 32.11 -50.66 31.25
C MET A 1 31.33 -50.39 29.98
N ALA A 2 32.10 -50.40 28.90
CA ALA A 2 31.82 -50.68 27.51
C ALA A 2 30.82 -49.82 26.75
N PHE A 3 31.39 -49.00 25.87
CA PHE A 3 30.86 -48.37 24.69
C PHE A 3 30.47 -49.42 23.64
N VAL A 4 29.38 -49.17 22.90
CA VAL A 4 29.23 -49.71 21.52
C VAL A 4 28.69 -48.58 20.65
N ALA A 5 29.54 -48.14 19.73
CA ALA A 5 29.21 -47.28 18.63
C ALA A 5 28.75 -48.11 17.44
N ILE A 6 27.62 -47.78 16.80
CA ILE A 6 27.21 -48.37 15.52
C ILE A 6 27.36 -47.29 14.44
N TRP A 7 28.27 -47.58 13.52
CA TRP A 7 28.53 -46.81 12.31
C TRP A 7 27.63 -47.34 11.19
N CYS A 8 26.85 -46.52 10.58
CA CYS A 8 26.12 -46.85 9.36
C CYS A 8 26.75 -46.09 8.17
N MET A 9 27.49 -46.83 7.34
CA MET A 9 27.97 -46.36 6.05
C MET A 9 26.83 -46.40 5.03
N VAL A 10 26.57 -45.27 4.36
CA VAL A 10 25.80 -45.26 3.11
C VAL A 10 26.74 -44.94 1.96
N SER A 11 26.83 -45.91 1.07
CA SER A 11 27.66 -45.92 -0.14
C SER A 11 27.15 -44.92 -1.16
N CYS A 12 28.02 -43.98 -1.58
CA CYS A 12 27.74 -43.04 -2.65
C CYS A 12 28.30 -43.59 -3.96
N ASN A 13 27.42 -43.90 -4.91
CA ASN A 13 27.78 -44.41 -6.23
C ASN A 13 27.96 -43.22 -7.19
N GLN A 14 29.23 -42.89 -7.49
CA GLN A 14 29.60 -41.90 -8.50
C GLN A 14 29.72 -42.56 -9.87
N LYS A 15 28.86 -42.18 -10.81
CA LYS A 15 29.12 -42.35 -12.24
C LYS A 15 29.91 -41.15 -12.76
N LYS A 16 31.12 -41.40 -13.18
CA LYS A 16 31.95 -40.49 -13.98
C LYS A 16 31.54 -40.63 -15.45
N GLU A 17 31.06 -39.57 -16.07
CA GLU A 17 31.06 -39.41 -17.51
C GLU A 17 32.29 -38.59 -17.92
N GLN A 18 33.04 -39.16 -18.83
CA GLN A 18 34.22 -38.56 -19.49
C GLN A 18 33.71 -37.58 -20.55
N VAL A 19 34.13 -36.31 -20.45
CA VAL A 19 34.04 -35.34 -21.55
C VAL A 19 35.32 -35.35 -22.32
N THR A 20 35.25 -35.68 -23.59
CA THR A 20 36.34 -35.63 -24.56
C THR A 20 36.64 -34.19 -24.96
N GLN A 21 37.93 -33.86 -24.91
CA GLN A 21 38.51 -32.65 -25.50
C GLN A 21 38.43 -32.78 -27.03
N ASP A 22 37.74 -31.83 -27.66
CA ASP A 22 38.04 -31.30 -29.00
C ASP A 22 36.89 -30.34 -29.37
N ASP A 23 37.18 -29.05 -29.39
CA ASP A 23 36.65 -27.99 -30.25
C ASP A 23 36.92 -26.63 -29.59
N VAL A 24 38.19 -26.21 -29.71
CA VAL A 24 38.56 -24.80 -29.43
C VAL A 24 38.47 -24.05 -30.76
N ALA A 25 37.38 -23.36 -30.99
CA ALA A 25 37.29 -22.32 -32.01
C ALA A 25 37.74 -20.97 -31.41
N VAL A 26 38.88 -20.50 -31.93
CA VAL A 26 39.43 -19.18 -31.70
C VAL A 26 38.50 -18.15 -32.35
N ILE A 27 37.90 -17.28 -31.56
CA ILE A 27 37.26 -16.06 -32.08
C ILE A 27 38.10 -14.88 -31.65
N GLU A 28 38.64 -14.21 -32.67
CA GLU A 28 39.43 -12.99 -32.58
C GLU A 28 38.63 -11.86 -31.91
N ARG A 29 39.33 -11.08 -31.08
CA ARG A 29 38.82 -9.82 -30.49
C ARG A 29 38.70 -8.79 -31.59
N SER A 30 37.49 -8.29 -31.81
CA SER A 30 37.26 -7.02 -32.49
C SER A 30 36.78 -5.97 -31.45
N ASP A 31 37.47 -4.84 -31.46
CA ASP A 31 37.10 -3.61 -30.76
C ASP A 31 35.66 -3.21 -31.06
N GLY A 32 34.93 -2.81 -30.05
CA GLY A 32 33.65 -2.22 -30.38
C GLY A 32 32.79 -1.90 -29.17
N SER A 33 32.77 -0.64 -28.85
CA SER A 33 31.73 0.06 -28.11
C SER A 33 30.36 -0.62 -28.12
N LEU A 34 29.81 -0.82 -26.94
CA LEU A 34 28.41 -1.19 -26.75
C LEU A 34 27.52 -0.08 -27.34
N PRO A 35 26.52 -0.40 -28.14
CA PRO A 35 25.58 0.61 -28.62
C PRO A 35 24.76 1.18 -27.47
N ALA A 36 24.62 2.50 -27.46
CA ALA A 36 23.70 3.21 -26.57
C ALA A 36 22.29 2.63 -26.77
N ILE A 37 21.64 2.26 -25.67
CA ILE A 37 20.24 1.82 -25.68
C ILE A 37 19.41 3.04 -26.00
N ASP A 38 18.73 2.99 -27.14
CA ASP A 38 17.88 4.07 -27.65
C ASP A 38 16.64 4.22 -26.75
N ASP A 39 16.54 5.32 -26.07
CA ASP A 39 15.46 5.65 -25.12
C ASP A 39 14.08 5.74 -25.85
N GLU A 40 14.10 5.93 -27.16
CA GLU A 40 12.88 6.03 -27.96
C GLU A 40 12.18 4.67 -28.17
N ARG A 41 12.91 3.56 -28.13
CA ARG A 41 12.31 2.23 -28.30
C ARG A 41 11.52 1.76 -27.08
N TYR A 42 11.91 2.25 -25.90
CA TYR A 42 11.19 1.93 -24.66
C TYR A 42 9.85 2.65 -24.56
N GLN A 43 9.76 3.88 -25.12
CA GLN A 43 8.52 4.64 -25.17
C GLN A 43 7.50 4.04 -26.16
N SER A 44 7.96 3.44 -27.28
CA SER A 44 7.07 2.81 -28.25
C SER A 44 6.48 1.47 -27.77
N GLU A 45 7.21 0.69 -26.99
CA GLU A 45 6.70 -0.56 -26.41
C GLU A 45 5.73 -0.31 -25.23
N GLU A 46 5.87 0.81 -24.53
CA GLU A 46 4.93 1.21 -23.47
C GLU A 46 3.61 1.70 -24.07
N THR A 47 3.64 2.34 -25.23
CA THR A 47 2.45 2.81 -25.95
C THR A 47 1.67 1.66 -26.57
N ASP A 48 2.33 0.65 -27.14
CA ASP A 48 1.68 -0.53 -27.74
C ASP A 48 1.09 -1.49 -26.68
N ARG A 49 1.66 -1.56 -25.49
CA ARG A 49 1.06 -2.30 -24.37
C ARG A 49 -0.15 -1.60 -23.74
N GLN A 50 -0.19 -0.27 -23.79
CA GLN A 50 -1.35 0.49 -23.34
C GLN A 50 -2.58 0.29 -24.22
N LEU A 51 -2.40 -0.07 -25.50
CA LEU A 51 -3.51 -0.33 -26.44
C LEU A 51 -4.12 -1.73 -26.34
N SER A 52 -3.51 -2.67 -25.61
CA SER A 52 -4.00 -4.05 -25.46
C SER A 52 -4.59 -4.37 -24.08
N VAL A 53 -4.47 -3.48 -23.11
CA VAL A 53 -5.24 -3.51 -21.87
C VAL A 53 -6.40 -2.56 -22.11
N GLU A 54 -7.63 -3.06 -22.21
CA GLU A 54 -8.81 -2.22 -22.08
C GLU A 54 -8.67 -1.49 -20.73
N GLU A 55 -8.17 -0.26 -20.79
CA GLU A 55 -8.18 0.65 -19.66
C GLU A 55 -9.65 0.81 -19.28
N GLU A 56 -10.07 0.10 -18.22
CA GLU A 56 -11.22 0.54 -17.46
C GLU A 56 -10.82 1.91 -16.89
N GLN A 57 -10.96 2.97 -17.69
CA GLN A 57 -10.94 4.34 -17.20
C GLN A 57 -11.97 4.38 -16.09
N GLU A 58 -11.51 4.58 -14.86
CA GLU A 58 -12.43 4.86 -13.79
C GLU A 58 -13.23 6.09 -14.22
N PRO A 59 -14.57 6.00 -14.30
CA PRO A 59 -15.39 7.10 -14.79
C PRO A 59 -15.12 8.33 -13.93
N SER A 60 -14.94 9.48 -14.56
CA SER A 60 -14.95 10.78 -13.90
C SER A 60 -16.26 10.88 -13.13
N TYR A 61 -16.16 10.94 -11.79
CA TYR A 61 -17.34 11.03 -10.96
C TYR A 61 -17.92 12.44 -11.03
N ASP A 62 -19.04 12.55 -11.71
CA ASP A 62 -20.00 13.58 -11.40
C ASP A 62 -20.73 13.13 -10.13
N ASP A 63 -20.49 13.83 -9.00
CA ASP A 63 -21.02 13.54 -7.66
C ASP A 63 -22.54 13.81 -7.51
N ASP A 64 -23.29 13.92 -8.63
CA ASP A 64 -24.67 14.44 -8.65
C ASP A 64 -25.76 13.37 -8.84
N ASP A 65 -25.52 12.10 -8.52
CA ASP A 65 -26.62 11.10 -8.54
C ASP A 65 -27.14 10.83 -7.12
N ASP A 66 -27.97 11.79 -6.65
CA ASP A 66 -28.80 11.70 -5.45
C ASP A 66 -30.01 10.80 -5.74
N THR A 67 -29.87 9.47 -5.65
CA THR A 67 -31.03 8.59 -5.50
C THR A 67 -31.19 8.21 -4.04
N ASP A 68 -32.14 8.90 -3.37
CA ASP A 68 -32.62 8.60 -2.03
C ASP A 68 -33.17 7.17 -1.94
N ILE A 69 -32.40 6.26 -1.34
CA ILE A 69 -32.90 4.97 -0.88
C ILE A 69 -33.14 5.06 0.63
N ASP A 70 -34.43 5.14 0.98
CA ASP A 70 -34.95 5.18 2.36
C ASP A 70 -34.75 3.81 3.06
N TYR A 71 -33.76 3.69 3.93
CA TYR A 71 -33.58 2.56 4.82
C TYR A 71 -34.22 2.83 6.20
N ARG A 72 -35.39 2.24 6.44
CA ARG A 72 -36.03 2.24 7.77
C ARG A 72 -35.25 1.32 8.71
N HIS A 73 -34.76 1.93 9.80
CA HIS A 73 -34.08 1.22 10.89
C HIS A 73 -35.06 0.45 11.77
N GLU A 74 -34.90 -0.88 11.87
CA GLU A 74 -35.44 -1.67 12.98
C GLU A 74 -34.37 -1.88 14.07
N GLY A 75 -34.77 -1.51 15.28
CA GLY A 75 -34.34 -1.89 16.61
C GLY A 75 -32.88 -2.19 16.92
N ARG A 76 -32.18 -1.24 17.58
CA ARG A 76 -30.83 -1.46 18.17
C ARG A 76 -30.92 -1.85 19.65
N HIS A 77 -30.23 -2.95 20.01
CA HIS A 77 -29.81 -3.19 21.39
C HIS A 77 -28.50 -2.45 21.67
N PRO A 78 -28.28 -1.89 22.87
CA PRO A 78 -27.03 -1.20 23.20
C PRO A 78 -25.89 -2.20 23.30
N ILE A 79 -24.83 -1.98 22.52
CA ILE A 79 -23.58 -2.76 22.63
C ILE A 79 -22.72 -2.09 23.72
N GLU A 80 -22.43 -2.85 24.75
CA GLU A 80 -21.53 -2.45 25.83
C GLU A 80 -20.12 -2.27 25.30
N VAL A 81 -19.63 -1.02 25.25
CA VAL A 81 -18.29 -0.68 24.79
C VAL A 81 -17.31 -1.07 25.88
N ARG A 82 -16.62 -2.21 25.71
CA ARG A 82 -15.45 -2.52 26.51
C ARG A 82 -14.28 -1.68 26.02
N HIS A 83 -13.76 -0.83 26.89
CA HIS A 83 -12.45 -0.22 26.73
C HIS A 83 -11.41 -1.35 26.76
N VAL A 84 -10.83 -1.65 25.60
CA VAL A 84 -9.63 -2.48 25.53
C VAL A 84 -8.44 -1.54 25.71
N ASP A 85 -7.71 -1.72 26.80
CA ASP A 85 -6.50 -0.98 27.11
C ASP A 85 -5.50 -1.11 25.95
N ASP A 86 -4.87 0.03 25.59
CA ASP A 86 -3.81 0.15 24.58
C ASP A 86 -2.56 -0.66 25.01
N GLU A 87 -2.58 -1.98 24.85
CA GLU A 87 -1.35 -2.77 24.89
C GLU A 87 -0.59 -2.51 23.58
N ALA A 88 0.63 -1.99 23.72
CA ALA A 88 1.58 -1.95 22.60
C ALA A 88 1.67 -3.36 21.97
N PRO A 89 1.61 -3.51 20.67
CA PRO A 89 1.65 -4.82 20.04
C PRO A 89 2.94 -5.54 20.47
N ALA A 90 2.77 -6.76 21.00
CA ALA A 90 3.90 -7.65 21.28
C ALA A 90 4.73 -7.78 20.00
N ALA A 91 6.07 -7.92 20.15
CA ALA A 91 7.00 -8.09 19.03
C ALA A 91 6.47 -9.20 18.09
N SER A 92 5.80 -8.80 17.02
CA SER A 92 5.26 -9.69 16.01
C SER A 92 6.26 -9.73 14.85
N ASN A 93 6.42 -10.89 14.21
CA ASN A 93 7.15 -11.00 12.94
C ASN A 93 6.32 -10.38 11.77
N ASP A 94 5.40 -9.49 12.09
CA ASP A 94 4.48 -8.87 11.15
C ASP A 94 5.16 -7.64 10.54
N LEU A 95 5.54 -7.76 9.27
CA LEU A 95 6.12 -6.67 8.48
C LEU A 95 5.18 -5.47 8.28
N LEU A 96 3.91 -5.62 8.63
CA LEU A 96 2.90 -4.55 8.62
C LEU A 96 2.66 -3.94 10.00
N ALA A 97 3.41 -4.36 11.03
CA ALA A 97 3.34 -3.74 12.35
C ALA A 97 3.88 -2.31 12.28
N VAL A 98 3.05 -1.36 12.70
CA VAL A 98 3.39 0.06 12.77
C VAL A 98 3.38 0.49 14.23
N ARG A 99 4.44 1.14 14.68
CA ARG A 99 4.59 1.65 16.04
C ARG A 99 4.59 3.17 16.08
N GLY A 100 4.40 3.73 17.25
CA GLY A 100 4.45 5.19 17.44
C GLY A 100 3.25 5.95 16.87
N GLY A 101 3.46 7.24 16.63
CA GLY A 101 2.47 8.15 16.05
C GLY A 101 1.34 8.56 16.99
N GLN A 102 0.22 8.98 16.41
CA GLN A 102 -0.95 9.44 17.13
C GLN A 102 -1.75 8.26 17.70
N ARG A 103 -2.41 8.50 18.84
CA ARG A 103 -3.33 7.52 19.43
C ARG A 103 -4.42 7.15 18.45
N GLY A 104 -4.74 5.86 18.35
CA GLY A 104 -5.80 5.36 17.50
C GLY A 104 -6.28 3.99 17.91
N ARG A 105 -7.50 3.65 17.51
CA ARG A 105 -8.03 2.31 17.68
C ARG A 105 -7.60 1.44 16.50
N VAL A 106 -6.90 0.36 16.77
CA VAL A 106 -6.53 -0.62 15.73
C VAL A 106 -7.76 -1.45 15.34
N LEU A 107 -8.10 -1.42 14.07
CA LEU A 107 -9.20 -2.17 13.46
C LEU A 107 -8.61 -3.12 12.42
N LYS A 108 -8.86 -4.41 12.58
CA LYS A 108 -8.45 -5.44 11.60
C LYS A 108 -9.58 -5.67 10.63
N ARG A 109 -9.29 -5.58 9.35
CA ARG A 109 -10.19 -5.84 8.23
C ARG A 109 -9.69 -7.04 7.43
N GLU A 110 -10.50 -7.54 6.52
CA GLU A 110 -10.11 -8.70 5.71
C GLU A 110 -8.87 -8.39 4.86
N GLY A 111 -8.84 -7.23 4.20
CA GLY A 111 -7.77 -6.82 3.30
C GLY A 111 -6.74 -5.87 3.90
N TYR A 112 -6.93 -5.35 5.12
CA TYR A 112 -6.01 -4.37 5.72
C TYR A 112 -6.17 -4.26 7.25
N THR A 113 -5.21 -3.62 7.88
CA THR A 113 -5.31 -3.16 9.27
C THR A 113 -5.21 -1.64 9.28
N THR A 114 -6.03 -0.96 10.09
CA THR A 114 -5.98 0.50 10.23
C THR A 114 -5.90 0.92 11.70
N SER A 115 -5.17 1.99 11.97
CA SER A 115 -5.24 2.73 13.23
C SER A 115 -6.16 3.92 13.03
N TYR A 116 -7.39 3.83 13.53
CA TYR A 116 -8.40 4.88 13.38
C TYR A 116 -8.29 5.93 14.49
N ASN A 117 -8.26 7.19 14.12
CA ASN A 117 -8.25 8.33 15.00
C ASN A 117 -9.67 8.87 15.20
N ALA A 118 -10.28 8.59 16.34
CA ALA A 118 -11.65 9.02 16.65
C ALA A 118 -11.78 10.55 16.84
N GLU A 119 -10.70 11.25 17.18
CA GLU A 119 -10.70 12.71 17.31
C GLU A 119 -10.69 13.40 15.93
N TRP A 120 -9.91 12.85 14.99
CA TRP A 120 -9.80 13.35 13.63
C TRP A 120 -10.84 12.77 12.68
N ARG A 121 -11.43 11.61 13.02
CA ARG A 121 -12.38 10.83 12.20
C ARG A 121 -11.82 10.36 10.86
N ILE A 122 -10.52 10.14 10.84
CA ILE A 122 -9.76 9.59 9.72
C ILE A 122 -8.75 8.53 10.26
N PRO A 123 -8.18 7.65 9.44
CA PRO A 123 -7.11 6.78 9.89
C PRO A 123 -5.84 7.58 10.24
N ASN A 124 -5.03 7.11 11.22
CA ASN A 124 -3.66 7.55 11.37
C ASN A 124 -2.76 6.88 10.31
N TRP A 125 -3.03 5.61 10.05
CA TRP A 125 -2.39 4.80 9.01
C TRP A 125 -3.27 3.61 8.67
N VAL A 126 -3.03 3.05 7.47
CA VAL A 126 -3.62 1.81 6.97
C VAL A 126 -2.49 0.96 6.39
N ALA A 127 -2.42 -0.32 6.77
CA ALA A 127 -1.36 -1.24 6.41
C ALA A 127 -1.92 -2.52 5.77
N TRP A 128 -1.33 -2.96 4.65
CA TRP A 128 -1.74 -4.17 3.94
C TRP A 128 -0.59 -4.80 3.15
N SER A 129 -0.68 -6.10 2.91
CA SER A 129 0.14 -6.75 1.90
C SER A 129 -0.60 -6.78 0.56
N LEU A 130 0.14 -6.56 -0.50
CA LEU A 130 -0.38 -6.59 -1.86
C LEU A 130 0.39 -7.64 -2.66
N SER A 131 -0.29 -8.70 -3.06
CA SER A 131 0.20 -9.69 -4.00
C SER A 131 -0.47 -9.55 -5.37
N ARG A 132 0.03 -10.26 -6.37
CA ARG A 132 -0.62 -10.35 -7.67
C ARG A 132 -2.09 -10.79 -7.54
N ASP A 133 -2.35 -11.77 -6.67
CA ASP A 133 -3.70 -12.34 -6.52
C ASP A 133 -4.67 -11.35 -5.85
N HIS A 134 -4.18 -10.45 -5.00
CA HIS A 134 -4.99 -9.42 -4.37
C HIS A 134 -5.51 -8.38 -5.37
N ALA A 135 -4.70 -8.03 -6.38
CA ALA A 135 -5.06 -7.07 -7.42
C ALA A 135 -5.91 -7.67 -8.55
N THR A 136 -6.01 -9.01 -8.61
CA THR A 136 -6.75 -9.73 -9.64
C THR A 136 -7.85 -10.56 -8.98
N GLY A 137 -9.09 -10.40 -9.41
CA GLY A 137 -10.18 -11.18 -8.83
C GLY A 137 -11.54 -10.76 -9.38
N PRO A 138 -12.60 -11.52 -9.02
CA PRO A 138 -13.94 -11.29 -9.56
C PRO A 138 -14.65 -10.10 -8.91
N TYR A 139 -14.20 -9.65 -7.72
CA TYR A 139 -14.90 -8.63 -6.96
C TYR A 139 -14.44 -7.25 -7.39
N LYS A 140 -15.33 -6.59 -8.12
CA LYS A 140 -15.09 -5.27 -8.67
C LYS A 140 -15.75 -4.19 -7.80
N ARG A 141 -15.29 -2.95 -7.97
CA ARG A 141 -15.83 -1.76 -7.32
C ARG A 141 -17.31 -1.51 -7.65
N GLN A 142 -17.78 -1.89 -8.85
CA GLN A 142 -19.15 -1.62 -9.28
C GLN A 142 -20.16 -2.26 -8.35
N GLY A 143 -21.11 -1.45 -7.86
CA GLY A 143 -22.15 -1.88 -6.94
C GLY A 143 -21.75 -1.88 -5.46
N VAL A 144 -20.53 -1.45 -5.12
CA VAL A 144 -20.10 -1.24 -3.74
C VAL A 144 -20.19 0.25 -3.41
N SER A 145 -20.93 0.60 -2.38
CA SER A 145 -21.10 1.98 -1.93
C SER A 145 -20.21 2.28 -0.74
N TYR A 146 -19.76 3.53 -0.62
CA TYR A 146 -19.14 4.02 0.61
C TYR A 146 -20.11 3.93 1.77
N HIS A 147 -19.63 3.56 2.95
CA HIS A 147 -20.48 3.44 4.12
C HIS A 147 -19.74 3.72 5.43
N GLU A 148 -20.52 4.08 6.45
CA GLU A 148 -20.01 4.32 7.78
C GLU A 148 -19.47 3.03 8.41
N ASP A 149 -18.44 3.17 9.22
CA ASP A 149 -17.95 2.06 10.03
C ASP A 149 -18.65 2.05 11.38
N VAL A 150 -19.62 1.17 11.54
CA VAL A 150 -20.42 1.05 12.78
C VAL A 150 -19.63 0.47 13.96
N GLU A 151 -18.43 -0.04 13.73
CA GLU A 151 -17.56 -0.51 14.82
C GLU A 151 -16.89 0.64 15.57
N VAL A 152 -16.88 1.85 15.03
CA VAL A 152 -16.36 3.03 15.72
C VAL A 152 -17.50 3.86 16.28
N ALA A 153 -17.25 4.45 17.46
CA ALA A 153 -18.27 5.26 18.16
C ALA A 153 -18.55 6.57 17.41
N GLU A 154 -19.75 7.09 17.60
CA GLU A 154 -20.10 8.44 17.18
C GLU A 154 -19.44 9.50 18.12
N PRO A 155 -19.13 10.70 17.60
CA PRO A 155 -19.25 11.10 16.20
C PRO A 155 -18.16 10.46 15.32
N ARG A 156 -18.58 9.86 14.21
CA ARG A 156 -17.70 9.29 13.17
C ARG A 156 -17.95 9.98 11.84
N ALA A 157 -17.07 9.77 10.85
CA ALA A 157 -17.28 10.27 9.50
C ALA A 157 -18.55 9.64 8.88
N THR A 158 -19.33 10.45 8.20
CA THR A 158 -20.53 10.06 7.44
C THR A 158 -20.41 10.53 6.00
N LEU A 159 -21.25 10.01 5.10
CA LEU A 159 -21.28 10.47 3.71
C LEU A 159 -21.67 11.95 3.59
N ASP A 160 -22.56 12.42 4.48
CA ASP A 160 -22.98 13.82 4.53
C ASP A 160 -21.83 14.78 4.83
N ASP A 161 -20.79 14.34 5.54
CA ASP A 161 -19.63 15.20 5.82
C ASP A 161 -18.83 15.54 4.56
N TYR A 162 -18.84 14.65 3.57
CA TYR A 162 -18.14 14.86 2.29
C TYR A 162 -19.01 15.63 1.28
N LYS A 163 -20.32 15.65 1.44
CA LYS A 163 -21.25 16.30 0.50
C LYS A 163 -20.96 17.79 0.43
N GLY A 164 -20.68 18.31 -0.77
CA GLY A 164 -20.36 19.73 -0.99
C GLY A 164 -19.02 20.19 -0.41
N SER A 165 -18.17 19.30 0.10
CA SER A 165 -16.87 19.65 0.68
C SER A 165 -15.78 20.00 -0.34
N HIS A 166 -15.96 19.69 -1.62
CA HIS A 166 -14.96 19.76 -2.67
C HIS A 166 -13.84 18.70 -2.57
N TYR A 167 -13.84 17.87 -1.54
CA TYR A 167 -12.89 16.76 -1.37
C TYR A 167 -13.50 15.44 -1.83
N SER A 168 -12.63 14.55 -2.36
CA SER A 168 -12.96 13.16 -2.60
C SER A 168 -12.85 12.33 -1.33
N ARG A 169 -13.50 11.19 -1.32
CA ARG A 169 -13.28 10.13 -0.33
C ARG A 169 -12.06 9.32 -0.78
N GLY A 170 -10.87 9.84 -0.44
CA GLY A 170 -9.60 9.23 -0.83
C GLY A 170 -9.32 7.95 -0.04
N HIS A 171 -9.17 6.83 -0.73
CA HIS A 171 -8.79 5.56 -0.12
C HIS A 171 -7.35 5.59 0.38
N MET A 172 -7.11 5.00 1.55
CA MET A 172 -5.74 4.66 1.98
C MET A 172 -5.36 3.29 1.46
N CYS A 173 -6.13 2.23 1.77
CA CYS A 173 -6.04 0.93 1.09
C CYS A 173 -7.05 0.90 -0.07
N PRO A 174 -6.60 0.86 -1.34
CA PRO A 174 -7.50 1.03 -2.47
C PRO A 174 -8.36 -0.21 -2.76
N SER A 175 -9.53 0.01 -3.31
CA SER A 175 -10.44 -1.05 -3.77
C SER A 175 -9.78 -1.95 -4.82
N GLY A 176 -8.91 -1.37 -5.67
CA GLY A 176 -8.13 -2.13 -6.65
C GLY A 176 -7.23 -3.22 -6.09
N ASP A 177 -6.84 -3.13 -4.81
CA ASP A 177 -5.98 -4.08 -4.11
C ASP A 177 -6.79 -5.15 -3.33
N ASN A 178 -8.13 -5.09 -3.41
CA ASN A 178 -9.05 -5.96 -2.64
C ASN A 178 -10.00 -6.76 -3.54
N LYS A 179 -9.64 -7.02 -4.80
CA LYS A 179 -10.50 -7.74 -5.77
C LYS A 179 -10.62 -9.24 -5.50
N TRP A 180 -9.82 -9.78 -4.60
CA TRP A 180 -9.72 -11.21 -4.31
C TRP A 180 -10.82 -11.75 -3.40
N ASP A 181 -11.43 -10.91 -2.58
CA ASP A 181 -12.45 -11.27 -1.61
C ASP A 181 -13.58 -10.25 -1.52
N ALA A 182 -14.83 -10.68 -1.45
CA ALA A 182 -16.00 -9.81 -1.41
C ALA A 182 -16.05 -8.92 -0.18
N LYS A 183 -15.65 -9.45 0.99
CA LYS A 183 -15.64 -8.71 2.25
C LYS A 183 -14.47 -7.72 2.28
N ALA A 184 -13.30 -8.11 1.77
CA ALA A 184 -12.16 -7.19 1.62
C ALA A 184 -12.53 -6.01 0.71
N GLN A 185 -13.20 -6.31 -0.41
CA GLN A 185 -13.69 -5.29 -1.34
C GLN A 185 -14.70 -4.35 -0.68
N ASP A 186 -15.72 -4.88 -0.01
CA ASP A 186 -16.72 -4.09 0.71
C ASP A 186 -16.08 -3.22 1.81
N GLN A 187 -15.23 -3.82 2.64
CA GLN A 187 -14.54 -3.12 3.72
C GLN A 187 -13.58 -2.02 3.24
N SER A 188 -13.08 -2.10 2.01
CA SER A 188 -12.24 -1.03 1.46
C SER A 188 -13.01 0.29 1.33
N PHE A 189 -14.35 0.27 1.28
CA PHE A 189 -15.24 1.45 1.20
C PHE A 189 -15.71 1.99 2.57
N LEU A 190 -15.27 1.40 3.68
CA LEU A 190 -15.52 1.94 5.01
C LEU A 190 -14.90 3.34 5.18
N LEU A 191 -15.65 4.29 5.73
CA LEU A 191 -15.13 5.66 5.96
C LEU A 191 -13.96 5.71 6.94
N THR A 192 -13.68 4.66 7.71
CA THR A 192 -12.46 4.51 8.50
C THR A 192 -11.20 4.22 7.67
N ASN A 193 -11.34 3.95 6.38
CA ASN A 193 -10.26 3.82 5.40
C ASN A 193 -10.10 5.10 4.54
N MET A 194 -10.94 6.12 4.75
CA MET A 194 -11.04 7.31 3.91
C MET A 194 -10.46 8.55 4.57
N CYS A 195 -9.89 9.42 3.73
CA CYS A 195 -9.54 10.78 4.12
C CYS A 195 -10.13 11.77 3.11
N PRO A 196 -10.48 13.00 3.54
CA PRO A 196 -10.74 14.09 2.61
C PRO A 196 -9.51 14.36 1.77
N GLN A 197 -9.56 14.01 0.47
CA GLN A 197 -8.43 14.11 -0.44
C GLN A 197 -8.81 15.00 -1.62
N ASP A 198 -7.88 15.85 -2.05
CA ASP A 198 -8.05 16.65 -3.26
C ASP A 198 -8.37 15.77 -4.47
N ARG A 199 -9.33 16.21 -5.30
CA ARG A 199 -9.81 15.39 -6.42
C ARG A 199 -8.74 15.13 -7.47
N THR A 200 -7.90 16.12 -7.75
CA THR A 200 -6.81 15.99 -8.72
C THR A 200 -5.73 15.04 -8.22
N LEU A 201 -5.39 15.13 -6.93
CA LEU A 201 -4.47 14.18 -6.32
C LEU A 201 -5.04 12.76 -6.34
N ASN A 202 -6.29 12.59 -5.89
CA ASN A 202 -6.93 11.27 -5.78
C ASN A 202 -7.03 10.55 -7.14
N GLY A 203 -7.50 11.25 -8.17
CA GLY A 203 -7.65 10.68 -9.52
C GLY A 203 -6.36 10.69 -10.37
N GLY A 204 -5.35 11.43 -9.94
CA GLY A 204 -4.07 11.60 -10.64
C GLY A 204 -2.92 10.86 -9.96
N ASP A 205 -1.99 11.63 -9.38
CA ASP A 205 -0.71 11.13 -8.86
C ASP A 205 -0.85 10.03 -7.80
N TRP A 206 -1.89 10.08 -6.96
CA TRP A 206 -2.15 9.05 -5.96
C TRP A 206 -2.58 7.74 -6.61
N ASN A 207 -3.50 7.79 -7.57
CA ASN A 207 -3.93 6.63 -8.35
C ASN A 207 -2.76 6.06 -9.19
N GLU A 208 -1.90 6.92 -9.77
CA GLU A 208 -0.71 6.45 -10.48
C GLU A 208 0.23 5.66 -9.56
N LEU A 209 0.44 6.12 -8.33
CA LEU A 209 1.23 5.38 -7.35
C LEU A 209 0.57 4.05 -6.97
N GLU A 210 -0.75 3.99 -6.82
CA GLU A 210 -1.47 2.74 -6.57
C GLU A 210 -1.30 1.74 -7.71
N MET A 211 -1.44 2.19 -8.96
CA MET A 211 -1.17 1.35 -10.13
C MET A 211 0.29 0.89 -10.16
N ARG A 212 1.24 1.72 -9.74
CA ARG A 212 2.65 1.35 -9.64
C ARG A 212 2.88 0.27 -8.58
N CYS A 213 2.26 0.37 -7.41
CA CYS A 213 2.33 -0.66 -6.35
C CYS A 213 1.80 -2.01 -6.86
N ARG A 214 0.68 -2.03 -7.59
CA ARG A 214 0.14 -3.25 -8.22
C ARG A 214 1.13 -3.87 -9.21
N ARG A 215 1.78 -3.07 -10.07
CA ARG A 215 2.84 -3.55 -10.98
C ARG A 215 4.05 -4.12 -10.22
N TRP A 216 4.43 -3.52 -9.09
CA TRP A 216 5.50 -4.08 -8.25
C TRP A 216 5.09 -5.41 -7.60
N ALA A 217 3.87 -5.52 -7.08
CA ALA A 217 3.35 -6.79 -6.57
C ALA A 217 3.29 -7.87 -7.66
N GLU A 218 2.86 -7.51 -8.87
CA GLU A 218 2.87 -8.42 -10.01
C GLU A 218 4.28 -8.89 -10.38
N ARG A 219 5.25 -7.98 -10.37
CA ARG A 219 6.65 -8.27 -10.74
C ARG A 219 7.39 -9.06 -9.69
N TYR A 220 7.24 -8.69 -8.42
CA TYR A 220 8.03 -9.22 -7.30
C TYR A 220 7.27 -10.24 -6.45
N GLY A 221 6.01 -10.53 -6.77
CA GLY A 221 5.16 -11.47 -6.04
C GLY A 221 4.37 -10.80 -4.93
N GLU A 222 5.01 -10.07 -4.02
CA GLU A 222 4.37 -9.38 -2.91
C GLU A 222 5.12 -8.10 -2.52
N VAL A 223 4.36 -7.08 -2.11
CA VAL A 223 4.86 -5.87 -1.46
C VAL A 223 4.04 -5.55 -0.21
N TYR A 224 4.67 -4.94 0.79
CA TYR A 224 4.05 -4.51 2.04
C TYR A 224 3.90 -3.00 2.01
N ILE A 225 2.71 -2.50 2.28
CA ILE A 225 2.38 -1.08 2.09
C ILE A 225 1.76 -0.53 3.37
N VAL A 226 2.21 0.66 3.77
CA VAL A 226 1.53 1.48 4.77
C VAL A 226 1.28 2.86 4.17
N ALA A 227 0.04 3.34 4.27
CA ALA A 227 -0.35 4.67 3.79
C ALA A 227 -1.13 5.42 4.88
N GLY A 228 -1.07 6.72 4.84
CA GLY A 228 -1.82 7.53 5.81
C GLY A 228 -1.72 9.03 5.56
N PRO A 229 -2.53 9.79 6.31
CA PRO A 229 -2.51 11.23 6.29
C PRO A 229 -1.35 11.82 7.11
N ILE A 230 -0.93 13.02 6.75
CA ILE A 230 -0.08 13.88 7.58
C ILE A 230 -0.89 15.12 7.93
N VAL A 231 -1.12 15.32 9.22
CA VAL A 231 -1.80 16.49 9.78
C VAL A 231 -0.76 17.26 10.58
N SER A 232 -0.24 18.35 10.02
CA SER A 232 0.84 19.12 10.59
C SER A 232 0.37 20.41 11.30
N LYS A 233 -0.86 20.86 11.01
CA LYS A 233 -1.41 22.07 11.58
C LYS A 233 -2.04 21.80 12.95
N SER A 234 -1.82 22.70 13.91
CA SER A 234 -2.47 22.64 15.22
C SER A 234 -3.99 22.90 15.16
N ASN A 235 -4.47 23.54 14.11
CA ASN A 235 -5.87 23.78 13.83
C ASN A 235 -6.14 23.42 12.36
N PRO A 236 -6.28 22.13 12.04
CA PRO A 236 -6.51 21.69 10.67
C PRO A 236 -7.92 22.10 10.18
N GLU A 237 -8.05 22.24 8.87
CA GLU A 237 -9.35 22.34 8.23
C GLU A 237 -10.17 21.08 8.51
N THR A 238 -11.49 21.22 8.60
CA THR A 238 -12.41 20.10 8.77
C THR A 238 -13.60 20.23 7.84
N ILE A 239 -14.19 19.10 7.44
CA ILE A 239 -15.41 19.05 6.64
C ILE A 239 -16.58 18.49 7.44
N GLY A 240 -17.79 18.85 7.01
CA GLY A 240 -19.04 18.35 7.53
C GLY A 240 -19.31 18.69 9.00
N ARG A 241 -20.47 18.24 9.48
CA ARG A 241 -20.91 18.49 10.85
C ARG A 241 -20.13 17.68 11.90
N ASN A 242 -19.53 16.57 11.48
CA ASN A 242 -18.72 15.74 12.37
C ASN A 242 -17.25 16.20 12.42
N HIS A 243 -16.88 17.30 11.74
CA HIS A 243 -15.54 17.88 11.76
C HIS A 243 -14.46 16.86 11.35
N VAL A 244 -14.68 16.15 10.24
CA VAL A 244 -13.69 15.24 9.67
C VAL A 244 -12.48 16.05 9.24
N VAL A 245 -11.29 15.73 9.76
CA VAL A 245 -10.06 16.48 9.52
C VAL A 245 -9.59 16.33 8.08
N VAL A 246 -9.21 17.46 7.45
CA VAL A 246 -8.57 17.49 6.13
C VAL A 246 -7.04 17.43 6.32
N PRO A 247 -6.37 16.39 5.85
CA PRO A 247 -4.92 16.28 5.95
C PRO A 247 -4.19 17.34 5.10
N ASP A 248 -3.00 17.74 5.54
CA ASP A 248 -2.12 18.60 4.74
C ASP A 248 -1.41 17.84 3.62
N LYS A 249 -1.07 16.58 3.90
CA LYS A 249 -0.33 15.69 2.98
C LYS A 249 -0.74 14.24 3.20
N PHE A 250 -0.28 13.38 2.30
CA PHE A 250 -0.37 11.92 2.42
C PHE A 250 1.00 11.29 2.27
N PHE A 251 1.23 10.23 3.00
CA PHE A 251 2.40 9.37 2.82
C PHE A 251 1.99 7.98 2.33
N LYS A 252 2.93 7.32 1.66
CA LYS A 252 2.87 5.89 1.40
C LYS A 252 4.30 5.34 1.51
N VAL A 253 4.49 4.27 2.30
CA VAL A 253 5.74 3.51 2.35
C VAL A 253 5.51 2.13 1.75
N VAL A 254 6.48 1.64 0.99
CA VAL A 254 6.39 0.36 0.27
C VAL A 254 7.67 -0.42 0.52
N LEU A 255 7.53 -1.64 1.03
CA LEU A 255 8.61 -2.61 1.25
C LEU A 255 8.46 -3.77 0.29
N CYS A 256 9.56 -4.21 -0.31
CA CYS A 256 9.69 -5.49 -1.01
C CYS A 256 10.80 -6.30 -0.36
N THR A 257 10.49 -7.54 0.05
CA THR A 257 11.45 -8.46 0.65
C THR A 257 12.00 -9.48 -0.35
N GLU A 258 11.42 -9.56 -1.54
CA GLU A 258 11.87 -10.48 -2.58
C GLU A 258 13.26 -10.09 -3.10
N GLY A 259 14.19 -11.06 -3.10
CA GLY A 259 15.59 -10.82 -3.44
C GLY A 259 16.31 -9.97 -2.41
N THR A 260 16.91 -8.86 -2.84
CA THR A 260 17.51 -7.89 -1.91
C THR A 260 16.42 -6.97 -1.36
N PRO A 261 16.18 -6.95 -0.03
CA PRO A 261 15.19 -6.09 0.58
C PRO A 261 15.41 -4.61 0.25
N ARG A 262 14.32 -3.89 -0.04
CA ARG A 262 14.32 -2.48 -0.41
C ARG A 262 13.00 -1.81 -0.05
N ALA A 263 13.06 -0.54 0.29
CA ALA A 263 11.87 0.24 0.62
C ALA A 263 11.88 1.61 -0.06
N LEU A 264 10.72 2.22 -0.18
CA LEU A 264 10.51 3.57 -0.68
C LEU A 264 9.47 4.27 0.19
N GLY A 265 9.70 5.55 0.46
CA GLY A 265 8.71 6.48 0.97
C GLY A 265 8.24 7.42 -0.13
N PHE A 266 6.99 7.88 -0.02
CA PHE A 266 6.38 8.89 -0.88
C PHE A 266 5.63 9.88 -0.02
N ILE A 267 5.70 11.18 -0.37
CA ILE A 267 4.92 12.23 0.28
C ILE A 267 4.30 13.13 -0.77
N TYR A 268 2.97 13.26 -0.73
CA TYR A 268 2.17 14.11 -1.61
C TYR A 268 1.48 15.19 -0.81
N ASP A 269 1.49 16.42 -1.29
CA ASP A 269 0.67 17.51 -0.73
C ASP A 269 -0.80 17.28 -1.11
N ASN A 270 -1.74 17.52 -0.19
CA ASN A 270 -3.18 17.41 -0.45
C ASN A 270 -3.73 18.69 -1.11
N ARG A 271 -3.42 18.89 -2.39
CA ARG A 271 -3.84 20.06 -3.18
C ARG A 271 -3.77 19.83 -4.68
N GLN A 272 -4.33 20.75 -5.47
CA GLN A 272 -4.60 20.63 -6.90
C GLN A 272 -3.41 20.85 -7.85
N ASP A 273 -2.26 21.29 -7.40
CA ASP A 273 -1.14 21.71 -8.27
C ASP A 273 -0.12 20.58 -8.54
N HIS A 274 -0.62 19.36 -8.78
CA HIS A 274 0.19 18.18 -9.02
C HIS A 274 0.44 17.96 -10.51
N HIS A 275 1.70 18.06 -10.93
CA HIS A 275 2.16 17.66 -12.26
C HIS A 275 3.64 17.28 -12.24
N LYS A 276 4.10 16.79 -11.09
CA LYS A 276 5.48 16.35 -10.95
C LYS A 276 5.58 14.87 -11.32
N LYS A 277 6.74 14.47 -11.79
CA LYS A 277 7.01 13.04 -12.01
C LYS A 277 7.06 12.32 -10.65
N MET A 278 6.57 11.09 -10.58
CA MET A 278 6.57 10.25 -9.36
C MET A 278 7.91 10.29 -8.60
N ARG A 279 9.03 10.33 -9.31
CA ARG A 279 10.40 10.43 -8.76
C ARG A 279 10.61 11.66 -7.84
N GLU A 280 9.87 12.72 -8.03
CA GLU A 280 9.97 13.97 -7.25
C GLU A 280 9.24 13.90 -5.90
N TYR A 281 8.39 12.87 -5.71
CA TYR A 281 7.69 12.59 -4.46
C TYR A 281 8.36 11.50 -3.63
N VAL A 282 9.41 10.86 -4.18
CA VAL A 282 10.16 9.80 -3.51
C VAL A 282 11.01 10.40 -2.39
N VAL A 283 10.90 9.81 -1.20
CA VAL A 283 11.70 10.12 -0.02
C VAL A 283 12.17 8.81 0.63
N SER A 284 13.09 8.88 1.58
CA SER A 284 13.46 7.72 2.40
C SER A 284 12.33 7.37 3.37
N VAL A 285 12.29 6.12 3.87
CA VAL A 285 11.35 5.71 4.91
C VAL A 285 11.63 6.50 6.19
N ASP A 286 12.92 6.67 6.59
CA ASP A 286 13.35 7.50 7.71
C ASP A 286 12.77 8.92 7.67
N GLU A 287 12.66 9.52 6.47
CA GLU A 287 12.06 10.85 6.33
C GLU A 287 10.55 10.83 6.60
N VAL A 288 9.85 9.77 6.17
CA VAL A 288 8.42 9.59 6.51
C VAL A 288 8.26 9.41 8.01
N GLU A 289 9.10 8.59 8.63
CA GLU A 289 9.09 8.33 10.08
C GLU A 289 9.36 9.61 10.88
N ARG A 290 10.36 10.37 10.48
CA ARG A 290 10.69 11.66 11.10
C ARG A 290 9.53 12.65 11.07
N ILE A 291 8.72 12.63 10.01
CA ILE A 291 7.58 13.55 9.84
C ILE A 291 6.36 13.06 10.61
N THR A 292 6.10 11.76 10.60
CA THR A 292 4.88 11.16 11.15
C THR A 292 5.00 10.73 12.60
N GLY A 293 6.24 10.47 13.06
CA GLY A 293 6.52 9.84 14.36
C GLY A 293 6.14 8.35 14.38
N LEU A 294 5.87 7.76 13.22
CA LEU A 294 5.63 6.32 13.05
C LEU A 294 6.97 5.60 12.88
N ASP A 295 6.98 4.32 13.18
CA ASP A 295 8.07 3.36 13.00
C ASP A 295 7.52 2.21 12.17
N PHE A 296 8.09 2.01 10.98
CA PHE A 296 7.62 1.04 9.99
C PHE A 296 8.58 -0.16 9.95
N PHE A 297 8.06 -1.31 9.53
CA PHE A 297 8.85 -2.51 9.23
C PHE A 297 9.74 -3.01 10.38
N SER A 298 9.46 -2.61 11.60
CA SER A 298 10.24 -2.90 12.82
C SER A 298 10.34 -4.40 13.17
N ALA A 299 9.78 -5.30 12.36
CA ALA A 299 9.98 -6.74 12.44
C ALA A 299 11.19 -7.22 11.63
N LEU A 300 11.80 -6.36 10.82
CA LEU A 300 13.04 -6.66 10.11
C LEU A 300 14.23 -6.67 11.10
N PRO A 301 15.32 -7.41 10.80
CA PRO A 301 16.56 -7.24 11.53
C PRO A 301 17.07 -5.79 11.42
N ASP A 302 17.54 -5.20 12.53
CA ASP A 302 17.94 -3.79 12.63
C ASP A 302 18.93 -3.31 11.56
N ASP A 303 19.84 -4.20 11.11
CA ASP A 303 20.81 -3.88 10.06
C ASP A 303 20.19 -3.85 8.66
N VAL A 304 19.14 -4.65 8.43
CA VAL A 304 18.36 -4.65 7.19
C VAL A 304 17.46 -3.42 7.15
N GLU A 305 16.68 -3.19 8.21
CA GLU A 305 15.79 -2.06 8.40
C GLU A 305 16.53 -0.75 8.13
N ARG A 306 17.56 -0.44 8.89
CA ARG A 306 18.36 0.79 8.73
C ARG A 306 18.86 0.98 7.28
N ARG A 307 19.35 -0.08 6.65
CA ARG A 307 19.90 0.02 5.28
C ARG A 307 18.85 0.36 4.23
N ILE A 308 17.61 -0.15 4.37
CA ILE A 308 16.56 0.07 3.38
C ILE A 308 15.78 1.36 3.64
N GLU A 309 15.80 1.87 4.87
CA GLU A 309 15.04 3.04 5.28
C GLU A 309 15.82 4.34 5.10
N GLU A 310 17.14 4.30 5.28
CA GLU A 310 18.02 5.46 5.14
C GLU A 310 18.03 6.04 3.71
N HIS A 311 17.84 5.19 2.68
CA HIS A 311 18.01 5.60 1.29
C HIS A 311 16.88 5.12 0.39
N ALA A 312 16.28 6.05 -0.35
CA ALA A 312 15.28 5.76 -1.38
C ALA A 312 15.93 5.71 -2.77
N ASP A 313 15.78 4.59 -3.46
CA ASP A 313 16.29 4.42 -4.82
C ASP A 313 15.19 3.79 -5.71
N LEU A 314 14.45 4.65 -6.43
CA LEU A 314 13.39 4.21 -7.33
C LEU A 314 13.92 3.35 -8.49
N ASP A 315 15.20 3.52 -8.88
CA ASP A 315 15.77 2.77 -10.00
C ASP A 315 15.95 1.27 -9.67
N LYS A 316 15.98 0.92 -8.39
CA LYS A 316 15.96 -0.49 -7.93
C LYS A 316 14.59 -1.16 -8.04
N TRP A 317 13.56 -0.42 -8.42
CA TRP A 317 12.18 -0.90 -8.55
C TRP A 317 11.71 -1.00 -10.02
N LYS A 318 12.65 -1.03 -10.95
CA LYS A 318 12.41 -1.19 -12.40
C LYS A 318 12.19 -2.64 -12.79
#